data_367bf2cb0d5d6ad9eedee56cba2799d4
#
_entry.id   367bf2cb0d5d6ad9eedee56cba2799d4
#
_cell.length_a   1.000
_cell.length_b   1.000
_cell.length_c   1.000
_cell.angle_alpha   90.00
_cell.angle_beta   90.00
_cell.angle_gamma   90.00
#
_symmetry.space_group_name_H-M   'P 1'
#
loop_
_entity.id
_entity.type
_entity.pdbx_description
1 polymer ?
#
loop_
_entity_poly.entity_id
_entity_poly.type
_entity_poly.pdbx_seq_one_letter_code
_entity_poly.pdbx_strand_id
1 'polypeptide(L)'
;MSRGRLFWGIMALLISLTGCSSKEEQPSGGDETEDFGKYVSGTLPYRMKKIAADGSAKPILVMYLHGGSSKGNDNETQMKEAAVGVIAGYLTDNSIPSIFIVPQCPSTGSWGAKMNEPLANLIGEYENSCDGVYVLGGSMGGTGTWSLANTYPQKFRGIMPVAGKPGTASAANFRSMRVCTVMSEADEVMKTAYQDVKSFCESINAAGGSTNCTIVPASEQWLHATTCEQSYTPERLRWLFGR
;
A
#
# COMPACT_ATOMS: atom_id res chain seq x y z
N MET A 1 46.45 81.16 -8.74
CA MET A 1 45.70 80.84 -7.51
C MET A 1 44.23 80.77 -7.85
N SER A 2 43.63 79.60 -7.91
CA SER A 2 42.23 79.28 -7.61
C SER A 2 41.95 77.88 -8.03
N ARG A 3 41.50 77.12 -7.09
CA ARG A 3 41.26 75.65 -7.18
C ARG A 3 39.86 75.39 -7.79
N GLY A 4 39.79 74.69 -8.93
CA GLY A 4 38.55 74.13 -9.47
C GLY A 4 38.41 72.69 -9.06
N ARG A 5 37.37 72.36 -8.27
CA ARG A 5 37.00 71.02 -7.88
C ARG A 5 36.09 70.47 -8.97
N LEU A 6 36.50 69.34 -9.62
CA LEU A 6 35.70 68.59 -10.54
C LEU A 6 34.88 67.52 -9.73
N PHE A 7 33.54 67.64 -9.74
CA PHE A 7 32.63 66.65 -9.18
C PHE A 7 32.35 65.61 -10.24
N TRP A 8 32.74 64.37 -10.01
CA TRP A 8 32.30 63.23 -10.78
C TRP A 8 31.06 62.65 -10.12
N GLY A 9 29.91 62.77 -10.78
CA GLY A 9 28.68 62.08 -10.40
C GLY A 9 28.73 60.61 -10.83
N ILE A 10 28.70 59.73 -9.85
CA ILE A 10 28.53 58.29 -10.09
C ILE A 10 27.04 58.04 -10.23
N MET A 11 26.62 57.71 -11.45
CA MET A 11 25.27 57.27 -11.73
C MET A 11 25.15 55.75 -11.36
N ALA A 12 24.52 55.46 -10.21
CA ALA A 12 24.23 54.12 -9.78
C ALA A 12 23.06 53.57 -10.59
N LEU A 13 23.35 52.60 -11.45
CA LEU A 13 22.34 51.81 -12.20
C LEU A 13 21.72 50.78 -11.25
N LEU A 14 20.51 51.04 -10.78
CA LEU A 14 19.71 50.04 -10.05
C LEU A 14 19.17 49.01 -11.03
N ILE A 15 19.81 47.84 -11.05
CA ILE A 15 19.26 46.67 -11.73
C ILE A 15 18.29 45.99 -10.74
N SER A 16 17.00 46.16 -10.96
CA SER A 16 15.96 45.42 -10.27
C SER A 16 15.91 43.98 -10.79
N LEU A 17 16.53 43.05 -10.06
CA LEU A 17 16.32 41.62 -10.24
C LEU A 17 14.92 41.27 -9.73
N THR A 18 13.95 41.20 -10.62
CA THR A 18 12.69 40.51 -10.35
C THR A 18 13.00 39.03 -10.30
N GLY A 19 13.26 38.51 -9.10
CA GLY A 19 13.29 37.08 -8.83
C GLY A 19 11.90 36.51 -9.02
N CYS A 20 11.71 35.78 -10.09
CA CYS A 20 10.56 34.91 -10.28
C CYS A 20 10.73 33.73 -9.30
N SER A 21 10.15 33.85 -8.10
CA SER A 21 10.00 32.75 -7.17
C SER A 21 8.89 31.86 -7.74
N SER A 22 9.28 30.81 -8.46
CA SER A 22 8.41 29.68 -8.72
C SER A 22 8.11 29.02 -7.38
N LYS A 23 6.96 29.34 -6.80
CA LYS A 23 6.36 28.49 -5.76
C LYS A 23 6.12 27.15 -6.43
N GLU A 24 6.88 26.15 -6.06
CA GLU A 24 6.45 24.77 -6.19
C GLU A 24 5.17 24.65 -5.36
N GLU A 25 4.03 24.56 -6.03
CA GLU A 25 2.79 24.11 -5.41
C GLU A 25 3.03 22.66 -4.98
N GLN A 26 3.20 22.48 -3.68
CA GLN A 26 2.99 21.15 -3.11
C GLN A 26 1.55 20.74 -3.44
N PRO A 27 1.32 19.53 -3.98
CA PRO A 27 -0.02 19.05 -4.18
C PRO A 27 -0.74 19.12 -2.84
N SER A 28 -1.87 19.80 -2.80
CA SER A 28 -2.79 19.83 -1.67
C SER A 28 -3.23 18.39 -1.42
N GLY A 29 -2.63 17.72 -0.43
CA GLY A 29 -3.05 16.42 0.00
C GLY A 29 -4.44 16.50 0.59
N GLY A 30 -5.47 16.38 -0.25
CA GLY A 30 -6.81 16.03 0.18
C GLY A 30 -6.72 14.66 0.88
N ASP A 31 -7.50 14.45 1.93
CA ASP A 31 -7.56 13.15 2.60
C ASP A 31 -8.14 12.13 1.60
N GLU A 32 -7.27 11.33 0.99
CA GLU A 32 -7.63 10.31 -0.01
C GLU A 32 -8.58 9.24 0.55
N THR A 33 -8.89 9.29 1.86
CA THR A 33 -9.84 8.40 2.52
C THR A 33 -11.28 8.95 2.56
N GLU A 34 -11.51 10.23 2.28
CA GLU A 34 -12.82 10.87 2.40
C GLU A 34 -13.89 10.27 1.45
N ASP A 35 -13.48 9.80 0.26
CA ASP A 35 -14.41 9.30 -0.77
C ASP A 35 -14.80 7.82 -0.62
N PHE A 36 -14.41 7.17 0.48
CA PHE A 36 -14.75 5.78 0.70
C PHE A 36 -16.19 5.61 1.25
N GLY A 37 -17.09 5.08 0.45
CA GLY A 37 -18.44 4.70 0.87
C GLY A 37 -18.43 3.55 1.91
N LYS A 38 -19.49 3.47 2.73
CA LYS A 38 -19.70 2.40 3.73
C LYS A 38 -20.61 1.32 3.14
N TYR A 39 -20.19 0.06 3.28
CA TYR A 39 -20.91 -1.12 2.76
C TYR A 39 -20.83 -2.28 3.74
N VAL A 40 -21.65 -3.31 3.50
CA VAL A 40 -21.64 -4.58 4.22
C VAL A 40 -21.83 -5.71 3.23
N SER A 41 -20.98 -6.76 3.30
CA SER A 41 -21.14 -8.02 2.58
C SER A 41 -21.38 -9.13 3.60
N GLY A 42 -22.57 -9.71 3.60
CA GLY A 42 -23.00 -10.61 4.67
C GLY A 42 -22.95 -9.93 6.03
N THR A 43 -22.01 -10.33 6.88
CA THR A 43 -21.73 -9.70 8.20
C THR A 43 -20.44 -8.90 8.23
N LEU A 44 -19.74 -8.80 7.10
CA LEU A 44 -18.43 -8.15 7.00
C LEU A 44 -18.60 -6.68 6.57
N PRO A 45 -18.39 -5.69 7.45
CA PRO A 45 -18.39 -4.29 7.08
C PRO A 45 -17.13 -3.96 6.28
N TYR A 46 -17.27 -3.08 5.28
CA TYR A 46 -16.12 -2.61 4.50
C TYR A 46 -16.33 -1.19 3.99
N ARG A 47 -15.21 -0.55 3.67
CA ARG A 47 -15.18 0.74 2.96
C ARG A 47 -14.73 0.49 1.53
N MET A 48 -15.25 1.25 0.58
CA MET A 48 -14.91 1.10 -0.83
C MET A 48 -14.83 2.44 -1.54
N LYS A 49 -13.75 2.63 -2.34
CA LYS A 49 -13.58 3.72 -3.30
C LYS A 49 -13.48 3.13 -4.71
N LYS A 50 -14.19 3.74 -5.66
CA LYS A 50 -14.04 3.43 -7.08
C LYS A 50 -13.21 4.54 -7.73
N ILE A 51 -12.09 4.17 -8.32
CA ILE A 51 -11.22 5.07 -9.07
C ILE A 51 -11.47 4.80 -10.54
N ALA A 52 -12.03 5.80 -11.21
CA ALA A 52 -12.27 5.75 -12.65
C ALA A 52 -10.99 6.05 -13.42
N ALA A 53 -10.87 5.51 -14.62
CA ALA A 53 -9.87 5.96 -15.59
C ALA A 53 -10.56 6.52 -16.82
N ASP A 54 -9.85 7.34 -17.54
CA ASP A 54 -10.25 7.75 -18.86
C ASP A 54 -10.13 6.57 -19.82
N GLY A 55 -11.27 6.02 -20.24
CA GLY A 55 -11.30 4.96 -21.24
C GLY A 55 -12.04 3.69 -20.82
N SER A 56 -11.94 2.66 -21.67
CA SER A 56 -12.64 1.38 -21.56
C SER A 56 -11.91 0.30 -20.77
N ALA A 57 -10.80 0.64 -20.08
CA ALA A 57 -10.02 -0.34 -19.33
C ALA A 57 -10.80 -0.86 -18.12
N LYS A 58 -10.85 -2.20 -17.97
CA LYS A 58 -11.43 -2.82 -16.78
C LYS A 58 -10.63 -2.43 -15.53
N PRO A 59 -11.30 -2.13 -14.41
CA PRO A 59 -10.62 -1.85 -13.16
C PRO A 59 -9.91 -3.10 -12.62
N ILE A 60 -8.91 -2.89 -11.76
CA ILE A 60 -8.41 -3.94 -10.88
C ILE A 60 -9.19 -3.91 -9.57
N LEU A 61 -9.31 -5.06 -8.91
CA LEU A 61 -9.81 -5.14 -7.53
C LEU A 61 -8.62 -5.14 -6.58
N VAL A 62 -8.58 -4.18 -5.68
CA VAL A 62 -7.56 -4.06 -4.64
C VAL A 62 -8.24 -4.19 -3.29
N MET A 63 -7.76 -5.08 -2.42
CA MET A 63 -8.25 -5.24 -1.06
C MET A 63 -7.09 -5.03 -0.09
N TYR A 64 -7.32 -4.21 0.95
CA TYR A 64 -6.37 -3.98 2.02
C TYR A 64 -6.88 -4.55 3.34
N LEU A 65 -6.10 -5.44 3.95
CA LEU A 65 -6.36 -6.02 5.26
C LEU A 65 -5.57 -5.29 6.34
N HIS A 66 -6.27 -4.63 7.24
CA HIS A 66 -5.69 -3.80 8.29
C HIS A 66 -5.01 -4.59 9.42
N GLY A 67 -4.20 -3.93 10.23
CA GLY A 67 -3.53 -4.48 11.41
C GLY A 67 -4.46 -4.74 12.60
N GLY A 68 -3.89 -5.30 13.67
CA GLY A 68 -4.66 -5.71 14.85
C GLY A 68 -5.29 -4.54 15.63
N SER A 69 -4.69 -3.35 15.58
CA SER A 69 -5.18 -2.14 16.24
C SER A 69 -6.45 -1.56 15.62
N SER A 70 -6.75 -1.92 14.37
CA SER A 70 -7.87 -1.36 13.59
C SER A 70 -9.10 -2.28 13.56
N LYS A 71 -9.10 -3.35 14.37
CA LYS A 71 -10.28 -4.20 14.58
C LYS A 71 -11.45 -3.41 15.17
N GLY A 72 -12.65 -3.72 14.75
CA GLY A 72 -13.84 -3.04 15.25
C GLY A 72 -15.11 -3.49 14.57
N ASN A 73 -16.20 -2.74 14.87
CA ASN A 73 -17.50 -2.94 14.25
C ASN A 73 -18.11 -1.58 13.80
N ASP A 74 -17.27 -0.53 13.76
CA ASP A 74 -17.69 0.83 13.43
C ASP A 74 -17.59 1.13 11.91
N ASN A 75 -16.89 0.28 11.19
CA ASN A 75 -16.57 0.48 9.76
C ASN A 75 -15.86 1.83 9.48
N GLU A 76 -15.01 2.27 10.43
CA GLU A 76 -14.27 3.55 10.36
C GLU A 76 -12.82 3.40 10.81
N THR A 77 -12.56 2.69 11.89
CA THR A 77 -11.23 2.64 12.51
C THR A 77 -10.17 2.08 11.57
N GLN A 78 -10.51 1.12 10.68
CA GLN A 78 -9.59 0.57 9.68
C GLN A 78 -9.09 1.61 8.67
N MET A 79 -9.84 2.71 8.46
CA MET A 79 -9.48 3.77 7.53
C MET A 79 -8.36 4.69 8.05
N LYS A 80 -8.02 4.58 9.34
CA LYS A 80 -6.96 5.39 9.97
C LYS A 80 -5.56 4.86 9.70
N GLU A 81 -5.42 3.68 9.09
CA GLU A 81 -4.11 3.16 8.71
C GLU A 81 -3.54 3.95 7.52
N ALA A 82 -2.32 4.48 7.70
CA ALA A 82 -1.64 5.31 6.68
C ALA A 82 -1.55 4.60 5.31
N ALA A 83 -1.40 3.28 5.31
CA ALA A 83 -1.36 2.47 4.10
C ALA A 83 -2.59 2.64 3.20
N VAL A 84 -3.77 2.89 3.78
CA VAL A 84 -5.01 3.08 3.01
C VAL A 84 -4.91 4.33 2.15
N GLY A 85 -4.52 5.46 2.74
CA GLY A 85 -4.30 6.72 2.00
C GLY A 85 -3.19 6.60 0.96
N VAL A 86 -2.06 5.98 1.33
CA VAL A 86 -0.92 5.78 0.40
C VAL A 86 -1.32 4.95 -0.82
N ILE A 87 -2.03 3.84 -0.63
CA ILE A 87 -2.47 2.98 -1.74
C ILE A 87 -3.52 3.71 -2.59
N ALA A 88 -4.50 4.38 -1.96
CA ALA A 88 -5.52 5.16 -2.66
C ALA A 88 -4.90 6.28 -3.50
N GLY A 89 -3.97 7.04 -2.92
CA GLY A 89 -3.22 8.09 -3.61
C GLY A 89 -2.44 7.53 -4.81
N TYR A 90 -1.70 6.43 -4.62
CA TYR A 90 -0.98 5.80 -5.74
C TYR A 90 -1.91 5.41 -6.89
N LEU A 91 -3.06 4.80 -6.59
CA LEU A 91 -4.03 4.39 -7.63
C LEU A 91 -4.62 5.59 -8.35
N THR A 92 -4.94 6.67 -7.63
CA THR A 92 -5.49 7.92 -8.17
C THR A 92 -4.46 8.65 -9.03
N ASP A 93 -3.26 8.90 -8.49
CA ASP A 93 -2.20 9.68 -9.15
C ASP A 93 -1.71 9.04 -10.44
N ASN A 94 -1.75 7.71 -10.51
CA ASN A 94 -1.36 6.97 -11.70
C ASN A 94 -2.55 6.60 -12.60
N SER A 95 -3.75 7.15 -12.33
CA SER A 95 -4.98 6.90 -13.09
C SER A 95 -5.25 5.41 -13.32
N ILE A 96 -5.01 4.58 -12.29
CA ILE A 96 -5.25 3.13 -12.36
C ILE A 96 -6.71 2.85 -12.05
N PRO A 97 -7.54 2.41 -13.03
CA PRO A 97 -8.92 2.05 -12.78
C PRO A 97 -8.97 0.98 -11.71
N SER A 98 -9.68 1.24 -10.61
CA SER A 98 -9.71 0.28 -9.51
C SER A 98 -10.98 0.35 -8.68
N ILE A 99 -11.32 -0.78 -8.08
CA ILE A 99 -12.25 -0.92 -6.97
C ILE A 99 -11.37 -1.20 -5.75
N PHE A 100 -11.22 -0.23 -4.87
CA PHE A 100 -10.40 -0.38 -3.67
C PHE A 100 -11.28 -0.62 -2.45
N ILE A 101 -11.09 -1.77 -1.81
CA ILE A 101 -11.91 -2.28 -0.69
C ILE A 101 -11.06 -2.42 0.57
N VAL A 102 -11.59 -1.92 1.68
CA VAL A 102 -10.98 -2.01 3.01
C VAL A 102 -11.99 -2.62 3.99
N PRO A 103 -12.03 -3.96 4.14
CA PRO A 103 -12.91 -4.61 5.10
C PRO A 103 -12.43 -4.38 6.53
N GLN A 104 -13.36 -4.44 7.51
CA GLN A 104 -13.02 -4.37 8.92
C GLN A 104 -13.19 -5.73 9.59
N CYS A 105 -12.10 -6.24 10.16
CA CYS A 105 -12.13 -7.43 11.00
C CYS A 105 -12.88 -7.15 12.31
N PRO A 106 -13.83 -7.99 12.72
CA PRO A 106 -14.53 -7.82 13.98
C PRO A 106 -13.58 -7.71 15.18
N SER A 107 -13.98 -6.97 16.22
CA SER A 107 -13.18 -6.75 17.43
C SER A 107 -12.67 -8.03 18.09
N THR A 108 -13.45 -9.12 18.05
CA THR A 108 -13.09 -10.43 18.57
C THR A 108 -12.43 -11.36 17.56
N GLY A 109 -12.27 -10.89 16.30
CA GLY A 109 -11.76 -11.67 15.17
C GLY A 109 -10.25 -11.51 14.97
N SER A 110 -9.77 -12.23 13.96
CA SER A 110 -8.45 -12.09 13.37
C SER A 110 -8.52 -12.50 11.90
N TRP A 111 -7.74 -11.85 11.03
CA TRP A 111 -7.56 -12.33 9.67
C TRP A 111 -6.89 -13.71 9.68
N GLY A 112 -7.43 -14.65 8.91
CA GLY A 112 -6.96 -16.03 8.82
C GLY A 112 -8.07 -16.98 8.39
N ALA A 113 -7.91 -18.25 8.64
CA ALA A 113 -8.77 -19.31 8.09
C ALA A 113 -10.28 -19.06 8.22
N LYS A 114 -10.74 -18.54 9.38
CA LYS A 114 -12.17 -18.26 9.62
C LYS A 114 -12.70 -17.06 8.82
N MET A 115 -11.82 -16.15 8.38
CA MET A 115 -12.19 -14.95 7.62
C MET A 115 -11.93 -15.12 6.12
N ASN A 116 -11.24 -16.17 5.70
CA ASN A 116 -10.92 -16.39 4.29
C ASN A 116 -12.17 -16.55 3.42
N GLU A 117 -13.19 -17.29 3.88
CA GLU A 117 -14.44 -17.46 3.13
C GLU A 117 -15.25 -16.14 3.04
N PRO A 118 -15.52 -15.38 4.12
CA PRO A 118 -16.14 -14.05 4.02
C PRO A 118 -15.39 -13.09 3.08
N LEU A 119 -14.06 -13.08 3.12
CA LEU A 119 -13.25 -12.24 2.24
C LEU A 119 -13.33 -12.71 0.77
N ALA A 120 -13.31 -14.02 0.53
CA ALA A 120 -13.46 -14.57 -0.82
C ALA A 120 -14.84 -14.31 -1.41
N ASN A 121 -15.90 -14.32 -0.58
CA ASN A 121 -17.26 -13.96 -1.00
C ASN A 121 -17.34 -12.46 -1.36
N LEU A 122 -16.76 -11.57 -0.54
CA LEU A 122 -16.68 -10.15 -0.86
C LEU A 122 -15.91 -9.88 -2.17
N ILE A 123 -14.79 -10.58 -2.40
CA ILE A 123 -14.06 -10.53 -3.69
C ILE A 123 -14.96 -10.98 -4.83
N GLY A 124 -15.73 -12.06 -4.64
CA GLY A 124 -16.65 -12.64 -5.63
C GLY A 124 -17.72 -11.67 -6.13
N GLU A 125 -18.11 -10.68 -5.31
CA GLU A 125 -19.08 -9.64 -5.73
C GLU A 125 -18.54 -8.74 -6.85
N TYR A 126 -17.21 -8.61 -6.98
CA TYR A 126 -16.57 -7.63 -7.88
C TYR A 126 -15.63 -8.24 -8.91
N GLU A 127 -15.00 -9.40 -8.65
CA GLU A 127 -13.91 -9.96 -9.46
C GLU A 127 -14.25 -10.13 -10.94
N ASN A 128 -15.48 -10.49 -11.28
CA ASN A 128 -15.90 -10.72 -12.67
C ASN A 128 -15.87 -9.42 -13.53
N SER A 129 -15.98 -8.27 -12.89
CA SER A 129 -15.90 -6.96 -13.56
C SER A 129 -14.48 -6.41 -13.63
N CYS A 130 -13.51 -7.10 -13.01
CA CYS A 130 -12.14 -6.63 -12.85
C CYS A 130 -11.14 -7.38 -13.73
N ASP A 131 -10.03 -6.71 -14.07
CA ASP A 131 -8.87 -7.28 -14.77
C ASP A 131 -7.84 -7.87 -13.81
N GLY A 132 -8.24 -8.39 -12.69
CA GLY A 132 -7.39 -9.03 -11.70
C GLY A 132 -7.65 -8.55 -10.29
N VAL A 133 -7.27 -9.38 -9.34
CA VAL A 133 -7.46 -9.17 -7.90
C VAL A 133 -6.12 -9.11 -7.21
N TYR A 134 -5.97 -8.12 -6.34
CA TYR A 134 -4.78 -7.90 -5.52
C TYR A 134 -5.18 -7.77 -4.06
N VAL A 135 -4.45 -8.42 -3.16
CA VAL A 135 -4.65 -8.26 -1.72
C VAL A 135 -3.36 -7.83 -1.04
N LEU A 136 -3.48 -6.78 -0.24
CA LEU A 136 -2.39 -6.18 0.53
C LEU A 136 -2.77 -6.19 2.01
N GLY A 137 -1.79 -6.08 2.90
CA GLY A 137 -2.11 -5.97 4.31
C GLY A 137 -0.87 -5.85 5.18
N GLY A 138 -1.03 -5.19 6.34
CA GLY A 138 0.02 -4.97 7.32
C GLY A 138 -0.20 -5.77 8.61
N SER A 139 0.87 -6.28 9.23
CA SER A 139 0.80 -6.96 10.54
C SER A 139 -0.17 -8.17 10.54
N MET A 140 -1.22 -8.11 11.34
CA MET A 140 -2.31 -9.09 11.30
C MET A 140 -2.88 -9.22 9.88
N GLY A 141 -3.03 -8.09 9.15
CA GLY A 141 -3.46 -8.08 7.76
C GLY A 141 -2.46 -8.72 6.81
N GLY A 142 -1.16 -8.57 7.06
CA GLY A 142 -0.12 -9.25 6.31
C GLY A 142 -0.20 -10.77 6.45
N THR A 143 -0.40 -11.25 7.69
CA THR A 143 -0.65 -12.67 7.96
C THR A 143 -1.94 -13.16 7.29
N GLY A 144 -3.01 -12.34 7.33
CA GLY A 144 -4.27 -12.60 6.65
C GLY A 144 -4.12 -12.68 5.13
N THR A 145 -3.31 -11.80 4.55
CA THR A 145 -2.99 -11.80 3.11
C THR A 145 -2.34 -13.11 2.67
N TRP A 146 -1.34 -13.59 3.42
CA TRP A 146 -0.75 -14.92 3.18
C TRP A 146 -1.79 -16.05 3.27
N SER A 147 -2.61 -16.03 4.34
CA SER A 147 -3.63 -17.06 4.57
C SER A 147 -4.68 -17.10 3.47
N LEU A 148 -5.21 -15.95 3.07
CA LEU A 148 -6.24 -15.84 2.03
C LEU A 148 -5.70 -16.29 0.68
N ALA A 149 -4.52 -15.85 0.29
CA ALA A 149 -3.90 -16.24 -0.97
C ALA A 149 -3.52 -17.72 -1.01
N ASN A 150 -3.08 -18.30 0.11
CA ASN A 150 -2.81 -19.73 0.19
C ASN A 150 -4.09 -20.58 0.04
N THR A 151 -5.24 -20.08 0.54
CA THR A 151 -6.52 -20.79 0.49
C THR A 151 -7.17 -20.71 -0.90
N TYR A 152 -7.04 -19.58 -1.58
CA TYR A 152 -7.65 -19.31 -2.89
C TYR A 152 -6.62 -18.83 -3.92
N PRO A 153 -5.57 -19.60 -4.22
CA PRO A 153 -4.43 -19.11 -5.02
C PRO A 153 -4.81 -18.68 -6.44
N GLN A 154 -5.87 -19.25 -6.99
CA GLN A 154 -6.34 -18.94 -8.35
C GLN A 154 -7.01 -17.56 -8.48
N LYS A 155 -7.38 -16.91 -7.38
CA LYS A 155 -8.07 -15.62 -7.40
C LYS A 155 -7.11 -14.45 -7.64
N PHE A 156 -5.84 -14.57 -7.26
CA PHE A 156 -4.95 -13.41 -7.14
C PHE A 156 -3.93 -13.32 -8.28
N ARG A 157 -3.78 -12.12 -8.83
CA ARG A 157 -2.66 -11.74 -9.70
C ARG A 157 -1.45 -11.28 -8.90
N GLY A 158 -1.65 -10.74 -7.70
CA GLY A 158 -0.58 -10.33 -6.82
C GLY A 158 -1.02 -10.11 -5.39
N ILE A 159 -0.06 -10.22 -4.47
CA ILE A 159 -0.26 -9.99 -3.05
C ILE A 159 0.88 -9.15 -2.47
N MET A 160 0.57 -8.36 -1.42
CA MET A 160 1.59 -7.62 -0.69
C MET A 160 1.39 -7.76 0.83
N PRO A 161 1.80 -8.89 1.41
CA PRO A 161 1.83 -9.08 2.86
C PRO A 161 3.05 -8.36 3.46
N VAL A 162 2.80 -7.39 4.35
CA VAL A 162 3.82 -6.60 5.05
C VAL A 162 3.83 -6.96 6.52
N ALA A 163 5.01 -7.13 7.11
CA ALA A 163 5.18 -7.47 8.53
C ALA A 163 4.24 -8.59 8.99
N GLY A 164 4.10 -9.64 8.19
CA GLY A 164 3.19 -10.77 8.41
C GLY A 164 3.84 -12.11 8.11
N LYS A 165 3.29 -13.19 8.71
CA LYS A 165 3.86 -14.54 8.63
C LYS A 165 3.10 -15.42 7.64
N PRO A 166 3.80 -16.19 6.77
CA PRO A 166 3.16 -17.14 5.87
C PRO A 166 2.58 -18.38 6.59
N GLY A 167 3.02 -18.64 7.84
CA GLY A 167 2.57 -19.81 8.61
C GLY A 167 2.84 -21.13 7.91
N THR A 168 1.79 -21.94 7.74
CA THR A 168 1.87 -23.25 7.06
C THR A 168 1.54 -23.18 5.57
N ALA A 169 1.66 -22.01 4.95
CA ALA A 169 1.37 -21.84 3.52
C ALA A 169 2.30 -22.68 2.63
N SER A 170 1.78 -23.15 1.50
CA SER A 170 2.55 -23.91 0.51
C SER A 170 3.09 -23.00 -0.59
N ALA A 171 4.38 -22.98 -0.82
CA ALA A 171 5.02 -22.17 -1.86
C ALA A 171 4.42 -22.42 -3.27
N ALA A 172 3.99 -23.63 -3.56
CA ALA A 172 3.36 -23.99 -4.83
C ALA A 172 2.08 -23.19 -5.13
N ASN A 173 1.37 -22.74 -4.09
CA ASN A 173 0.15 -21.94 -4.23
C ASN A 173 0.41 -20.49 -4.70
N PHE A 174 1.67 -20.02 -4.64
CA PHE A 174 2.03 -18.65 -4.99
C PHE A 174 2.74 -18.51 -6.34
N ARG A 175 2.94 -19.60 -7.07
CA ARG A 175 3.71 -19.63 -8.33
C ARG A 175 3.08 -18.83 -9.48
N SER A 176 1.77 -18.60 -9.46
CA SER A 176 1.02 -17.90 -10.53
C SER A 176 0.70 -16.45 -10.21
N MET A 177 1.14 -15.94 -9.05
CA MET A 177 0.91 -14.56 -8.63
C MET A 177 2.22 -13.85 -8.32
N ARG A 178 2.21 -12.49 -8.36
CA ARG A 178 3.31 -11.67 -7.86
C ARG A 178 3.23 -11.57 -6.35
N VAL A 179 4.33 -11.77 -5.66
CA VAL A 179 4.42 -11.64 -4.21
C VAL A 179 5.41 -10.54 -3.86
N CYS A 180 4.91 -9.39 -3.43
CA CYS A 180 5.73 -8.31 -2.88
C CYS A 180 5.64 -8.37 -1.35
N THR A 181 6.74 -8.47 -0.64
CA THR A 181 6.72 -8.53 0.83
C THR A 181 7.86 -7.74 1.45
N VAL A 182 7.58 -7.13 2.59
CA VAL A 182 8.57 -6.38 3.37
C VAL A 182 8.53 -6.84 4.81
N MET A 183 9.69 -7.16 5.33
CA MET A 183 9.93 -7.47 6.75
C MET A 183 11.10 -6.63 7.24
N SER A 184 11.22 -6.42 8.54
CA SER A 184 12.38 -5.77 9.15
C SER A 184 13.05 -6.69 10.17
N GLU A 185 14.37 -6.68 10.20
CA GLU A 185 15.15 -7.36 11.24
C GLU A 185 15.00 -6.70 12.61
N ALA A 186 14.62 -5.39 12.64
CA ALA A 186 14.39 -4.63 13.87
C ALA A 186 12.94 -4.71 14.37
N ASP A 187 12.06 -5.45 13.68
CA ASP A 187 10.64 -5.58 14.05
C ASP A 187 10.48 -6.31 15.40
N GLU A 188 10.13 -5.57 16.44
CA GLU A 188 10.01 -6.05 17.81
C GLU A 188 8.80 -6.97 18.03
N VAL A 189 7.81 -6.93 17.13
CA VAL A 189 6.60 -7.76 17.16
C VAL A 189 6.83 -9.07 16.39
N MET A 190 7.32 -8.97 15.15
CA MET A 190 7.56 -10.12 14.28
C MET A 190 8.87 -10.84 14.60
N LYS A 191 9.82 -10.17 15.26
CA LYS A 191 11.10 -10.73 15.70
C LYS A 191 11.83 -11.44 14.55
N THR A 192 12.13 -12.72 14.70
CA THR A 192 12.87 -13.53 13.72
C THR A 192 12.02 -13.99 12.52
N ALA A 193 10.74 -13.63 12.45
CA ALA A 193 9.88 -14.09 11.36
C ALA A 193 10.33 -13.64 9.96
N TYR A 194 11.19 -12.61 9.86
CA TYR A 194 11.82 -12.23 8.60
C TYR A 194 12.64 -13.36 7.96
N GLN A 195 13.22 -14.24 8.75
CA GLN A 195 13.97 -15.41 8.28
C GLN A 195 13.03 -16.41 7.59
N ASP A 196 11.87 -16.69 8.21
CA ASP A 196 10.87 -17.59 7.65
C ASP A 196 10.31 -17.03 6.34
N VAL A 197 9.99 -15.70 6.32
CA VAL A 197 9.49 -15.04 5.11
C VAL A 197 10.51 -15.07 3.98
N LYS A 198 11.79 -14.79 4.28
CA LYS A 198 12.87 -14.85 3.30
C LYS A 198 12.97 -16.24 2.68
N SER A 199 13.08 -17.29 3.52
CA SER A 199 13.17 -18.69 3.08
C SER A 199 11.92 -19.12 2.31
N PHE A 200 10.74 -18.61 2.69
CA PHE A 200 9.50 -18.90 1.98
C PHE A 200 9.47 -18.25 0.60
N CYS A 201 9.93 -17.00 0.45
CA CYS A 201 10.10 -16.34 -0.85
C CYS A 201 11.07 -17.09 -1.77
N GLU A 202 12.19 -17.57 -1.23
CA GLU A 202 13.13 -18.42 -1.97
C GLU A 202 12.43 -19.71 -2.47
N SER A 203 11.61 -20.32 -1.62
CA SER A 203 10.80 -21.52 -1.98
C SER A 203 9.75 -21.21 -3.06
N ILE A 204 9.11 -20.04 -3.02
CA ILE A 204 8.18 -19.61 -4.07
C ILE A 204 8.93 -19.46 -5.40
N ASN A 205 10.10 -18.81 -5.42
CA ASN A 205 10.90 -18.64 -6.62
C ASN A 205 11.38 -19.98 -7.17
N ALA A 206 11.82 -20.90 -6.30
CA ALA A 206 12.18 -22.26 -6.68
C ALA A 206 11.00 -23.07 -7.29
N ALA A 207 9.77 -22.75 -6.87
CA ALA A 207 8.54 -23.34 -7.45
C ALA A 207 8.09 -22.67 -8.76
N GLY A 208 8.87 -21.71 -9.29
CA GLY A 208 8.58 -20.97 -10.52
C GLY A 208 7.72 -19.74 -10.35
N GLY A 209 7.54 -19.25 -9.11
CA GLY A 209 6.86 -18.00 -8.80
C GLY A 209 7.75 -16.76 -8.95
N SER A 210 7.19 -15.60 -8.62
CA SER A 210 7.89 -14.31 -8.71
C SER A 210 7.71 -13.51 -7.42
N THR A 211 8.82 -13.25 -6.71
CA THR A 211 8.81 -12.50 -5.46
C THR A 211 9.68 -11.25 -5.52
N ASN A 212 9.17 -10.16 -4.92
CA ASN A 212 9.94 -8.98 -4.54
C ASN A 212 9.98 -8.97 -3.00
N CYS A 213 11.00 -9.60 -2.43
CA CYS A 213 11.15 -9.78 -1.00
C CYS A 213 12.21 -8.80 -0.46
N THR A 214 11.79 -7.85 0.35
CA THR A 214 12.68 -6.90 1.02
C THR A 214 12.79 -7.25 2.50
N ILE A 215 14.02 -7.48 2.97
CA ILE A 215 14.34 -7.55 4.38
C ILE A 215 15.11 -6.27 4.72
N VAL A 216 14.48 -5.39 5.49
CA VAL A 216 15.09 -4.14 5.95
C VAL A 216 16.10 -4.47 7.05
N PRO A 217 17.39 -4.10 6.90
CA PRO A 217 18.40 -4.42 7.89
C PRO A 217 18.14 -3.72 9.23
N ALA A 218 18.56 -4.36 10.33
CA ALA A 218 18.36 -3.82 11.68
C ALA A 218 18.97 -2.42 11.88
N SER A 219 20.00 -2.06 11.10
CA SER A 219 20.64 -0.73 11.14
C SER A 219 19.71 0.41 10.73
N GLU A 220 18.67 0.14 9.94
CA GLU A 220 17.67 1.14 9.55
C GLU A 220 16.61 1.37 10.62
N GLN A 221 16.55 0.57 11.66
CA GLN A 221 15.66 0.69 12.81
C GLN A 221 14.15 0.78 12.45
N TRP A 222 13.75 0.09 11.40
CA TRP A 222 12.32 -0.02 11.08
C TRP A 222 11.66 -0.95 12.09
N LEU A 223 11.02 -0.34 13.09
CA LEU A 223 10.16 -1.06 14.04
C LEU A 223 8.88 -1.53 13.34
N HIS A 224 8.06 -2.30 14.03
CA HIS A 224 6.84 -2.90 13.47
C HIS A 224 5.90 -1.89 12.80
N ALA A 225 5.59 -0.79 13.49
CA ALA A 225 4.73 0.28 12.95
C ALA A 225 5.34 0.90 11.68
N THR A 226 6.63 1.28 11.73
CA THR A 226 7.35 1.85 10.59
C THR A 226 7.33 0.90 9.39
N THR A 227 7.54 -0.41 9.62
CA THR A 227 7.48 -1.42 8.56
C THR A 227 6.08 -1.44 7.92
N CYS A 228 5.00 -1.42 8.73
CA CYS A 228 3.63 -1.40 8.21
C CYS A 228 3.31 -0.12 7.43
N GLU A 229 3.84 1.03 7.82
CA GLU A 229 3.51 2.33 7.24
C GLU A 229 4.34 2.65 5.98
N GLN A 230 5.65 2.37 6.00
CA GLN A 230 6.57 2.82 4.94
C GLN A 230 6.79 1.80 3.81
N SER A 231 6.17 0.63 3.90
CA SER A 231 6.41 -0.43 2.91
C SER A 231 5.71 -0.21 1.57
N TYR A 232 4.62 0.55 1.52
CA TYR A 232 3.79 0.73 0.31
C TYR A 232 4.32 1.83 -0.60
N THR A 233 5.58 1.70 -1.04
CA THR A 233 6.23 2.70 -1.91
C THR A 233 5.71 2.63 -3.35
N PRO A 234 5.77 3.74 -4.12
CA PRO A 234 5.39 3.74 -5.53
C PRO A 234 6.10 2.68 -6.37
N GLU A 235 7.38 2.41 -6.06
CA GLU A 235 8.15 1.38 -6.75
C GLU A 235 7.60 -0.02 -6.53
N ARG A 236 7.28 -0.38 -5.28
CA ARG A 236 6.72 -1.69 -4.93
C ARG A 236 5.31 -1.87 -5.46
N LEU A 237 4.48 -0.82 -5.37
CA LEU A 237 3.12 -0.85 -5.91
C LEU A 237 3.13 -0.97 -7.44
N ARG A 238 4.04 -0.26 -8.13
CA ARG A 238 4.25 -0.43 -9.58
C ARG A 238 4.65 -1.85 -9.93
N TRP A 239 5.59 -2.43 -9.19
CA TRP A 239 5.99 -3.81 -9.41
C TRP A 239 4.83 -4.78 -9.19
N LEU A 240 4.04 -4.58 -8.12
CA LEU A 240 2.91 -5.43 -7.77
C LEU A 240 1.82 -5.39 -8.84
N PHE A 241 1.36 -4.20 -9.21
CA PHE A 241 0.26 -4.02 -10.16
C PHE A 241 0.72 -4.17 -11.62
N GLY A 242 2.01 -4.01 -11.90
CA GLY A 242 2.56 -4.07 -13.26
C GLY A 242 2.22 -2.87 -14.12
N ARG A 243 1.93 -1.75 -13.50
CA ARG A 243 1.48 -0.49 -14.12
C ARG A 243 1.99 0.69 -13.32
#